data_7f6bd3413fba266d20f26d7d06e8853a
#
_entry.id   7f6bd3413fba266d20f26d7d06e8853a
#
_cell.length_a   1.000
_cell.length_b   1.000
_cell.length_c   1.000
_cell.angle_alpha   90.00
_cell.angle_beta   90.00
_cell.angle_gamma   90.00
#
_symmetry.space_group_name_H-M   'P 1'
#
loop_
_entity.id
_entity.type
_entity.pdbx_description
1 polymer ?
#
loop_
_entity_poly.entity_id
_entity_poly.type
_entity_poly.pdbx_seq_one_letter_code
_entity_poly.pdbx_strand_id
1 'polypeptide(L)'
;MTPAASSTKRSAFSWVPSAYLAEGIPFAMVIWVAGTLFKDLGHSDSEITASTASIGIMWSLKPLYAGFLDMFKTKRFWVIAMQLVMAGLLGLWATSLAVPNYFVVGILLLWLLAFASATQDICIDGVYITSLDVRAQGKFMGLQGAFWNAGRIFATAVVVGVAGYLQKKGMDARGAWAIALSVSMGTMALLAAYHYFVLPPGSVPERPKNAAAVVSTFKDQFLDFIKKPHLLGMLMFVFLFRMGEGFLLLEAPLFMQGSVANGGLGMCATHAISAACPHLLEDKALIDGLISTVVSLAFGLLGGIFAGKYGLTRTTLVFMAVCLNLPHITFYILSCMVSPDAPVSLPVIATLVTIEKAGYAFGFVANMLYMMQQISPGKYHMTHYAYCTAIMNLVLIPTQMASGYLADHMGFQTFFLVVMAASIPSILGAYFAPFPNKVEGDTKLGAARH
;
A
#
# COMPACT_ATOMS: atom_id res chain seq x y z
N MET A 1 -5.20 -23.34 44.61
CA MET A 1 -4.16 -23.30 43.57
C MET A 1 -4.62 -24.19 42.44
N THR A 2 -5.28 -23.64 41.47
CA THR A 2 -5.64 -24.31 40.19
C THR A 2 -4.45 -24.23 39.26
N PRO A 3 -3.98 -25.33 38.64
CA PRO A 3 -2.85 -25.29 37.76
C PRO A 3 -3.23 -24.45 36.52
N ALA A 4 -2.43 -23.41 36.23
CA ALA A 4 -2.51 -22.66 35.02
C ALA A 4 -2.32 -23.63 33.84
N ALA A 5 -3.34 -23.76 32.99
CA ALA A 5 -3.26 -24.52 31.76
C ALA A 5 -2.05 -24.01 30.96
N SER A 6 -1.07 -24.88 30.75
CA SER A 6 0.08 -24.61 29.88
C SER A 6 -0.46 -24.38 28.45
N SER A 7 -0.66 -23.12 28.09
CA SER A 7 -0.89 -22.78 26.68
C SER A 7 0.40 -23.16 25.94
N THR A 8 0.35 -24.25 25.18
CA THR A 8 1.41 -24.57 24.20
C THR A 8 1.64 -23.31 23.37
N LYS A 9 2.77 -22.62 23.62
CA LYS A 9 3.16 -21.43 22.82
C LYS A 9 3.29 -21.88 21.36
N ARG A 10 2.28 -21.55 20.55
CA ARG A 10 2.30 -21.85 19.12
C ARG A 10 3.50 -21.17 18.51
N SER A 11 4.24 -21.87 17.66
CA SER A 11 5.40 -21.31 16.97
C SER A 11 4.98 -20.09 16.15
N ALA A 12 5.69 -18.96 16.26
CA ALA A 12 5.43 -17.77 15.46
C ALA A 12 5.54 -18.04 13.95
N PHE A 13 6.39 -18.98 13.54
CA PHE A 13 6.51 -19.41 12.14
C PHE A 13 5.22 -20.02 11.57
N SER A 14 4.35 -20.59 12.40
CA SER A 14 3.10 -21.19 11.91
C SER A 14 2.02 -20.17 11.56
N TRP A 15 2.08 -18.94 12.07
CA TRP A 15 1.00 -17.97 11.87
C TRP A 15 1.45 -16.59 11.35
N VAL A 16 2.67 -16.11 11.69
CA VAL A 16 3.14 -14.79 11.23
C VAL A 16 3.16 -14.69 9.71
N PRO A 17 3.74 -15.66 8.96
CA PRO A 17 3.75 -15.58 7.49
C PRO A 17 2.35 -15.50 6.90
N SER A 18 1.45 -16.39 7.29
CA SER A 18 0.10 -16.46 6.73
C SER A 18 -0.78 -15.27 7.14
N ALA A 19 -0.57 -14.72 8.35
CA ALA A 19 -1.31 -13.55 8.83
C ALA A 19 -1.00 -12.32 7.97
N TYR A 20 0.27 -12.04 7.72
CA TYR A 20 0.66 -10.89 6.89
C TYR A 20 0.44 -11.11 5.39
N LEU A 21 0.48 -12.35 4.91
CA LEU A 21 -0.02 -12.70 3.57
C LEU A 21 -1.51 -12.31 3.43
N ALA A 22 -2.33 -12.68 4.43
CA ALA A 22 -3.75 -12.36 4.46
C ALA A 22 -4.05 -10.86 4.59
N GLU A 23 -3.10 -10.05 5.06
CA GLU A 23 -3.18 -8.59 5.10
C GLU A 23 -2.87 -7.94 3.73
N GLY A 24 -1.81 -8.43 3.07
CA GLY A 24 -1.36 -7.88 1.79
C GLY A 24 -2.35 -8.11 0.65
N ILE A 25 -3.08 -9.24 0.63
CA ILE A 25 -4.02 -9.59 -0.44
C ILE A 25 -5.15 -8.55 -0.58
N PRO A 26 -6.02 -8.32 0.42
CA PRO A 26 -7.16 -7.41 0.26
C PRO A 26 -6.73 -5.96 0.08
N PHE A 27 -5.64 -5.54 0.70
CA PHE A 27 -5.06 -4.22 0.48
C PHE A 27 -4.71 -4.02 -1.00
N ALA A 28 -3.99 -4.98 -1.59
CA ALA A 28 -3.58 -4.91 -2.99
C ALA A 28 -4.77 -5.02 -3.95
N MET A 29 -5.80 -5.81 -3.62
CA MET A 29 -7.04 -5.90 -4.39
C MET A 29 -7.72 -4.53 -4.50
N VAL A 30 -7.79 -3.78 -3.41
CA VAL A 30 -8.42 -2.45 -3.37
C VAL A 30 -7.56 -1.40 -4.08
N ILE A 31 -6.26 -1.35 -3.81
CA ILE A 31 -5.40 -0.23 -4.24
C ILE A 31 -4.93 -0.38 -5.69
N TRP A 32 -4.66 -1.62 -6.15
CA TRP A 32 -4.04 -1.83 -7.46
C TRP A 32 -4.88 -2.67 -8.42
N VAL A 33 -5.47 -3.77 -7.94
CA VAL A 33 -6.18 -4.70 -8.83
C VAL A 33 -7.49 -4.11 -9.31
N ALA A 34 -8.21 -3.36 -8.47
CA ALA A 34 -9.49 -2.73 -8.82
C ALA A 34 -9.36 -1.81 -10.05
N GLY A 35 -8.33 -0.95 -10.07
CA GLY A 35 -8.05 -0.08 -11.22
C GLY A 35 -7.81 -0.88 -12.50
N THR A 36 -6.96 -1.90 -12.41
CA THR A 36 -6.66 -2.80 -13.55
C THR A 36 -7.90 -3.50 -14.08
N LEU A 37 -8.76 -4.03 -13.19
CA LEU A 37 -10.02 -4.68 -13.54
C LEU A 37 -10.98 -3.71 -14.26
N PHE A 38 -11.21 -2.54 -13.68
CA PHE A 38 -12.14 -1.56 -14.28
C PHE A 38 -11.62 -1.00 -15.60
N LYS A 39 -10.31 -0.80 -15.73
CA LYS A 39 -9.69 -0.39 -16.99
C LYS A 39 -9.87 -1.44 -18.09
N ASP A 40 -9.68 -2.72 -17.74
CA ASP A 40 -9.87 -3.86 -18.65
C ASP A 40 -11.35 -4.01 -19.08
N LEU A 41 -12.29 -3.58 -18.22
CA LEU A 41 -13.73 -3.54 -18.53
C LEU A 41 -14.18 -2.25 -19.24
N GLY A 42 -13.24 -1.37 -19.63
CA GLY A 42 -13.50 -0.22 -20.49
C GLY A 42 -13.84 1.09 -19.79
N HIS A 43 -13.61 1.20 -18.47
CA HIS A 43 -13.79 2.47 -17.76
C HIS A 43 -12.63 3.43 -18.01
N SER A 44 -12.92 4.75 -18.01
CA SER A 44 -11.93 5.80 -18.15
C SER A 44 -11.06 5.94 -16.90
N ASP A 45 -9.87 6.53 -17.05
CA ASP A 45 -8.96 6.75 -15.92
C ASP A 45 -9.57 7.71 -14.91
N SER A 46 -10.28 8.74 -15.37
CA SER A 46 -11.01 9.66 -14.50
C SER A 46 -12.12 8.99 -13.68
N GLU A 47 -12.91 8.10 -14.28
CA GLU A 47 -13.94 7.34 -13.55
C GLU A 47 -13.33 6.44 -12.47
N ILE A 48 -12.26 5.73 -12.81
CA ILE A 48 -11.55 4.82 -11.91
C ILE A 48 -10.94 5.60 -10.74
N THR A 49 -10.13 6.62 -11.03
CA THR A 49 -9.38 7.33 -9.98
C THR A 49 -10.30 8.16 -9.08
N ALA A 50 -11.32 8.83 -9.64
CA ALA A 50 -12.32 9.55 -8.85
C ALA A 50 -13.08 8.64 -7.88
N SER A 51 -13.39 7.40 -8.31
CA SER A 51 -14.19 6.47 -7.51
C SER A 51 -13.35 5.69 -6.49
N THR A 52 -12.08 5.39 -6.79
CA THR A 52 -11.24 4.50 -5.94
C THR A 52 -10.30 5.23 -5.01
N ALA A 53 -9.84 6.45 -5.36
CA ALA A 53 -8.82 7.18 -4.62
C ALA A 53 -9.14 7.39 -3.12
N SER A 54 -10.40 7.66 -2.80
CA SER A 54 -10.82 7.91 -1.42
C SER A 54 -10.96 6.64 -0.56
N ILE A 55 -10.99 5.45 -1.16
CA ILE A 55 -11.16 4.19 -0.42
C ILE A 55 -9.99 3.93 0.53
N GLY A 56 -8.78 4.37 0.15
CA GLY A 56 -7.57 4.28 0.98
C GLY A 56 -7.68 4.95 2.36
N ILE A 57 -8.66 5.85 2.56
CA ILE A 57 -8.89 6.51 3.86
C ILE A 57 -9.22 5.51 4.96
N MET A 58 -9.76 4.33 4.65
CA MET A 58 -10.14 3.31 5.63
C MET A 58 -8.95 2.88 6.52
N TRP A 59 -7.76 2.77 5.95
CA TRP A 59 -6.54 2.48 6.70
C TRP A 59 -6.05 3.66 7.53
N SER A 60 -6.33 4.89 7.13
CA SER A 60 -6.00 6.10 7.89
C SER A 60 -6.94 6.29 9.09
N LEU A 61 -8.14 5.77 9.05
CA LEU A 61 -9.13 5.86 10.13
C LEU A 61 -8.92 4.83 11.27
N LYS A 62 -8.00 3.87 11.12
CA LYS A 62 -7.71 2.83 12.13
C LYS A 62 -7.60 3.36 13.57
N PRO A 63 -6.86 4.46 13.86
CA PRO A 63 -6.73 4.95 15.23
C PRO A 63 -8.06 5.33 15.88
N LEU A 64 -9.07 5.72 15.09
CA LEU A 64 -10.36 6.17 15.61
C LEU A 64 -11.20 5.04 16.21
N TYR A 65 -11.07 3.81 15.68
CA TYR A 65 -11.94 2.70 16.09
C TYR A 65 -11.19 1.49 16.68
N ALA A 66 -9.85 1.47 16.63
CA ALA A 66 -9.05 0.38 17.16
C ALA A 66 -9.37 0.06 18.63
N GLY A 67 -9.52 1.10 19.47
CA GLY A 67 -9.86 0.96 20.89
C GLY A 67 -11.24 0.35 21.13
N PHE A 68 -12.19 0.52 20.22
CA PHE A 68 -13.52 -0.09 20.33
C PHE A 68 -13.47 -1.60 20.04
N LEU A 69 -12.59 -2.06 19.16
CA LEU A 69 -12.40 -3.49 18.90
C LEU A 69 -11.90 -4.22 20.15
N ASP A 70 -11.12 -3.54 21.00
CA ASP A 70 -10.57 -4.10 22.23
C ASP A 70 -11.64 -4.33 23.31
N MET A 71 -12.78 -3.66 23.22
CA MET A 71 -13.90 -3.87 24.14
C MET A 71 -14.58 -5.23 23.94
N PHE A 72 -14.53 -5.79 22.72
CA PHE A 72 -15.31 -6.97 22.34
C PHE A 72 -14.39 -8.10 21.87
N LYS A 73 -14.71 -9.34 22.28
CA LYS A 73 -14.06 -10.56 21.79
C LYS A 73 -12.51 -10.51 21.83
N THR A 74 -11.86 -11.49 21.23
CA THR A 74 -10.40 -11.57 21.09
C THR A 74 -9.96 -11.03 19.73
N LYS A 75 -8.70 -10.62 19.59
CA LYS A 75 -8.14 -10.21 18.29
C LYS A 75 -8.26 -11.33 17.25
N ARG A 76 -8.01 -12.60 17.66
CA ARG A 76 -8.21 -13.78 16.81
C ARG A 76 -9.63 -13.88 16.23
N PHE A 77 -10.66 -13.62 17.07
CA PHE A 77 -12.04 -13.64 16.60
C PHE A 77 -12.25 -12.64 15.46
N TRP A 78 -11.77 -11.39 15.65
CA TRP A 78 -11.90 -10.35 14.63
C TRP A 78 -11.13 -10.68 13.36
N VAL A 79 -9.90 -11.21 13.45
CA VAL A 79 -9.11 -11.64 12.27
C VAL A 79 -9.90 -12.65 11.44
N ILE A 80 -10.38 -13.72 12.07
CA ILE A 80 -11.10 -14.79 11.37
C ILE A 80 -12.43 -14.27 10.79
N ALA A 81 -13.19 -13.49 11.58
CA ALA A 81 -14.45 -12.90 11.13
C ALA A 81 -14.24 -11.98 9.90
N MET A 82 -13.23 -11.10 9.94
CA MET A 82 -12.95 -10.21 8.82
C MET A 82 -12.44 -10.96 7.59
N GLN A 83 -11.66 -12.03 7.74
CA GLN A 83 -11.23 -12.88 6.62
C GLN A 83 -12.43 -13.56 5.93
N LEU A 84 -13.38 -14.07 6.70
CA LEU A 84 -14.61 -14.63 6.15
C LEU A 84 -15.49 -13.58 5.47
N VAL A 85 -15.62 -12.39 6.08
CA VAL A 85 -16.31 -11.24 5.46
C VAL A 85 -15.65 -10.86 4.14
N MET A 86 -14.31 -10.75 4.11
CA MET A 86 -13.57 -10.41 2.89
C MET A 86 -13.69 -11.49 1.82
N ALA A 87 -13.65 -12.76 2.20
CA ALA A 87 -13.93 -13.85 1.27
C ALA A 87 -15.33 -13.72 0.65
N GLY A 88 -16.36 -13.46 1.47
CA GLY A 88 -17.71 -13.21 1.01
C GLY A 88 -17.82 -12.00 0.09
N LEU A 89 -17.19 -10.87 0.44
CA LEU A 89 -17.17 -9.66 -0.37
C LEU A 89 -16.49 -9.85 -1.73
N LEU A 90 -15.38 -10.60 -1.78
CA LEU A 90 -14.69 -10.96 -3.03
C LEU A 90 -15.55 -11.86 -3.92
N GLY A 91 -16.28 -12.80 -3.31
CA GLY A 91 -17.27 -13.63 -4.02
C GLY A 91 -18.45 -12.81 -4.56
N LEU A 92 -18.99 -11.89 -3.76
CA LEU A 92 -20.02 -10.96 -4.20
C LEU A 92 -19.52 -10.04 -5.32
N TRP A 93 -18.28 -9.57 -5.26
CA TRP A 93 -17.69 -8.78 -6.32
C TRP A 93 -17.55 -9.60 -7.61
N ALA A 94 -17.08 -10.85 -7.51
CA ALA A 94 -17.01 -11.75 -8.66
C ALA A 94 -18.37 -11.96 -9.34
N THR A 95 -19.42 -12.22 -8.57
CA THR A 95 -20.78 -12.41 -9.11
C THR A 95 -21.41 -11.12 -9.61
N SER A 96 -21.06 -9.97 -9.02
CA SER A 96 -21.57 -8.65 -9.44
C SER A 96 -21.12 -8.25 -10.84
N LEU A 97 -20.04 -8.83 -11.37
CA LEU A 97 -19.61 -8.53 -12.75
C LEU A 97 -20.63 -8.96 -13.83
N ALA A 98 -21.56 -9.84 -13.48
CA ALA A 98 -22.66 -10.26 -14.38
C ALA A 98 -23.82 -9.25 -14.47
N VAL A 99 -23.94 -8.30 -13.52
CA VAL A 99 -25.04 -7.32 -13.54
C VAL A 99 -24.68 -6.03 -14.28
N PRO A 100 -25.67 -5.29 -14.84
CA PRO A 100 -25.38 -4.06 -15.59
C PRO A 100 -24.63 -2.99 -14.80
N ASN A 101 -24.95 -2.84 -13.50
CA ASN A 101 -24.37 -1.81 -12.62
C ASN A 101 -23.13 -2.29 -11.86
N TYR A 102 -22.37 -3.24 -12.43
CA TYR A 102 -21.22 -3.88 -11.77
C TYR A 102 -20.18 -2.87 -11.26
N PHE A 103 -19.98 -1.74 -11.92
CA PHE A 103 -19.02 -0.73 -11.50
C PHE A 103 -19.40 -0.12 -10.14
N VAL A 104 -20.64 0.39 -10.02
CA VAL A 104 -21.13 1.00 -8.77
C VAL A 104 -21.16 -0.03 -7.65
N VAL A 105 -21.65 -1.24 -7.93
CA VAL A 105 -21.66 -2.34 -6.96
C VAL A 105 -20.24 -2.69 -6.54
N GLY A 106 -19.29 -2.77 -7.49
CA GLY A 106 -17.89 -3.03 -7.23
C GLY A 106 -17.26 -1.98 -6.31
N ILE A 107 -17.49 -0.69 -6.56
CA ILE A 107 -17.00 0.40 -5.70
C ILE A 107 -17.55 0.28 -4.27
N LEU A 108 -18.85 -0.01 -4.11
CA LEU A 108 -19.44 -0.21 -2.78
C LEU A 108 -18.81 -1.42 -2.05
N LEU A 109 -18.59 -2.52 -2.77
CA LEU A 109 -17.94 -3.71 -2.20
C LEU A 109 -16.47 -3.44 -1.84
N LEU A 110 -15.75 -2.62 -2.63
CA LEU A 110 -14.38 -2.20 -2.32
C LEU A 110 -14.31 -1.36 -1.04
N TRP A 111 -15.26 -0.47 -0.76
CA TRP A 111 -15.34 0.26 0.51
C TRP A 111 -15.49 -0.69 1.70
N LEU A 112 -16.39 -1.68 1.59
CA LEU A 112 -16.60 -2.69 2.63
C LEU A 112 -15.36 -3.59 2.78
N LEU A 113 -14.72 -3.97 1.67
CA LEU A 113 -13.49 -4.76 1.66
C LEU A 113 -12.34 -4.01 2.34
N ALA A 114 -12.19 -2.72 2.05
CA ALA A 114 -11.18 -1.87 2.67
C ALA A 114 -11.39 -1.71 4.18
N PHE A 115 -12.64 -1.52 4.62
CA PHE A 115 -12.97 -1.46 6.05
C PHE A 115 -12.67 -2.79 6.76
N ALA A 116 -13.07 -3.92 6.18
CA ALA A 116 -12.79 -5.24 6.72
C ALA A 116 -11.28 -5.53 6.78
N SER A 117 -10.54 -5.16 5.72
CA SER A 117 -9.09 -5.28 5.64
C SER A 117 -8.38 -4.43 6.70
N ALA A 118 -8.73 -3.16 6.84
CA ALA A 118 -8.18 -2.27 7.86
C ALA A 118 -8.47 -2.76 9.28
N THR A 119 -9.65 -3.35 9.51
CA THR A 119 -10.02 -3.95 10.80
C THR A 119 -9.20 -5.22 11.08
N GLN A 120 -9.00 -6.08 10.09
CA GLN A 120 -8.14 -7.26 10.20
C GLN A 120 -6.71 -6.86 10.56
N ASP A 121 -6.15 -5.87 9.87
CA ASP A 121 -4.79 -5.35 10.02
C ASP A 121 -4.53 -4.89 11.48
N ILE A 122 -5.43 -4.07 12.07
CA ILE A 122 -5.37 -3.72 13.50
C ILE A 122 -5.29 -4.96 14.39
N CYS A 123 -6.08 -5.97 14.06
CA CYS A 123 -6.19 -7.16 14.91
C CYS A 123 -5.00 -8.11 14.74
N ILE A 124 -4.44 -8.26 13.54
CA ILE A 124 -3.22 -9.04 13.30
C ILE A 124 -2.04 -8.41 14.02
N ASP A 125 -1.85 -7.09 13.90
CA ASP A 125 -0.82 -6.36 14.64
C ASP A 125 -1.01 -6.50 16.15
N GLY A 126 -2.25 -6.46 16.62
CA GLY A 126 -2.58 -6.73 18.01
C GLY A 126 -2.23 -8.14 18.47
N VAL A 127 -2.47 -9.18 17.66
CA VAL A 127 -2.02 -10.55 17.94
C VAL A 127 -0.50 -10.62 17.99
N TYR A 128 0.18 -9.99 17.03
CA TYR A 128 1.64 -9.95 16.92
C TYR A 128 2.28 -9.35 18.19
N ILE A 129 1.82 -8.18 18.62
CA ILE A 129 2.35 -7.46 19.77
C ILE A 129 2.06 -8.20 21.09
N THR A 130 0.87 -8.79 21.25
CA THR A 130 0.48 -9.44 22.50
C THR A 130 0.97 -10.88 22.64
N SER A 131 1.31 -11.55 21.53
CA SER A 131 1.73 -12.96 21.52
C SER A 131 3.24 -13.15 21.45
N LEU A 132 3.99 -12.13 21.07
CA LEU A 132 5.45 -12.17 20.93
C LEU A 132 6.12 -11.20 21.91
N ASP A 133 7.23 -11.63 22.51
CA ASP A 133 8.09 -10.72 23.26
C ASP A 133 8.87 -9.80 22.31
N VAL A 134 9.45 -8.71 22.85
CA VAL A 134 10.15 -7.67 22.06
C VAL A 134 11.25 -8.26 21.16
N ARG A 135 11.99 -9.27 21.66
CA ARG A 135 13.06 -9.93 20.90
C ARG A 135 12.50 -10.75 19.74
N ALA A 136 11.42 -11.47 19.97
CA ALA A 136 10.72 -12.23 18.93
C ALA A 136 10.07 -11.29 17.90
N GLN A 137 9.45 -10.17 18.33
CA GLN A 137 8.93 -9.15 17.42
C GLN A 137 10.01 -8.66 16.46
N GLY A 138 11.18 -8.27 16.97
CA GLY A 138 12.32 -7.86 16.12
C GLY A 138 12.76 -8.95 15.14
N LYS A 139 12.81 -10.23 15.59
CA LYS A 139 13.20 -11.36 14.75
C LYS A 139 12.22 -11.61 13.58
N PHE A 140 10.91 -11.43 13.81
CA PHE A 140 9.88 -11.73 12.82
C PHE A 140 9.47 -10.52 11.97
N MET A 141 9.97 -9.31 12.24
CA MET A 141 9.63 -8.09 11.50
C MET A 141 9.96 -8.19 10.00
N GLY A 142 11.12 -8.75 9.65
CA GLY A 142 11.49 -8.98 8.25
C GLY A 142 10.55 -9.97 7.55
N LEU A 143 10.12 -11.02 8.26
CA LEU A 143 9.18 -12.01 7.74
C LEU A 143 7.78 -11.42 7.55
N GLN A 144 7.34 -10.55 8.46
CA GLN A 144 6.12 -9.76 8.36
C GLN A 144 6.08 -8.98 7.03
N GLY A 145 7.08 -8.15 6.77
CA GLY A 145 7.15 -7.36 5.55
C GLY A 145 7.27 -8.21 4.28
N ALA A 146 8.03 -9.31 4.33
CA ALA A 146 8.18 -10.22 3.19
C ALA A 146 6.85 -10.89 2.81
N PHE A 147 6.08 -11.38 3.77
CA PHE A 147 4.80 -12.05 3.51
C PHE A 147 3.67 -11.08 3.20
N TRP A 148 3.70 -9.86 3.73
CA TRP A 148 2.81 -8.79 3.27
C TRP A 148 3.03 -8.51 1.77
N ASN A 149 4.28 -8.38 1.34
CA ASN A 149 4.61 -8.24 -0.08
C ASN A 149 4.28 -9.48 -0.92
N ALA A 150 4.39 -10.69 -0.36
CA ALA A 150 3.92 -11.91 -1.03
C ALA A 150 2.39 -11.86 -1.28
N GLY A 151 1.61 -11.33 -0.33
CA GLY A 151 0.17 -11.07 -0.52
C GLY A 151 -0.10 -10.05 -1.64
N ARG A 152 0.71 -9.00 -1.71
CA ARG A 152 0.66 -8.04 -2.81
C ARG A 152 0.97 -8.70 -4.15
N ILE A 153 2.04 -9.49 -4.26
CA ILE A 153 2.39 -10.23 -5.47
C ILE A 153 1.25 -11.17 -5.87
N PHE A 154 0.67 -11.89 -4.92
CA PHE A 154 -0.47 -12.75 -5.19
C PHE A 154 -1.61 -11.97 -5.87
N ALA A 155 -2.00 -10.82 -5.35
CA ALA A 155 -3.06 -10.02 -5.93
C ALA A 155 -2.67 -9.42 -7.30
N THR A 156 -1.51 -8.76 -7.39
CA THR A 156 -1.14 -7.97 -8.58
C THR A 156 -0.51 -8.80 -9.70
N ALA A 157 0.10 -9.95 -9.41
CA ALA A 157 0.67 -10.82 -10.42
C ALA A 157 -0.18 -12.07 -10.67
N VAL A 158 -0.59 -12.81 -9.61
CA VAL A 158 -1.33 -14.07 -9.81
C VAL A 158 -2.76 -13.79 -10.23
N VAL A 159 -3.50 -12.92 -9.51
CA VAL A 159 -4.92 -12.67 -9.83
C VAL A 159 -5.07 -11.98 -11.18
N VAL A 160 -4.28 -10.92 -11.43
CA VAL A 160 -4.28 -10.22 -12.72
C VAL A 160 -3.81 -11.15 -13.84
N GLY A 161 -2.76 -11.95 -13.60
CA GLY A 161 -2.25 -12.92 -14.56
C GLY A 161 -3.28 -14.01 -14.90
N VAL A 162 -4.05 -14.50 -13.91
CA VAL A 162 -5.16 -15.45 -14.17
C VAL A 162 -6.23 -14.84 -15.06
N ALA A 163 -6.63 -13.58 -14.81
CA ALA A 163 -7.60 -12.88 -15.66
C ALA A 163 -7.07 -12.75 -17.09
N GLY A 164 -5.83 -12.30 -17.29
CA GLY A 164 -5.22 -12.18 -18.61
C GLY A 164 -5.07 -13.53 -19.32
N TYR A 165 -4.62 -14.58 -18.60
CA TYR A 165 -4.50 -15.92 -19.18
C TYR A 165 -5.83 -16.50 -19.66
N LEU A 166 -6.90 -16.35 -18.86
CA LEU A 166 -8.23 -16.85 -19.24
C LEU A 166 -8.79 -16.12 -20.46
N GLN A 167 -8.60 -14.79 -20.53
CA GLN A 167 -8.97 -13.99 -21.68
C GLN A 167 -8.21 -14.43 -22.93
N LYS A 168 -6.91 -14.68 -22.83
CA LYS A 168 -6.08 -15.23 -23.93
C LYS A 168 -6.59 -16.59 -24.41
N LYS A 169 -7.25 -17.38 -23.56
CA LYS A 169 -7.89 -18.66 -23.91
C LYS A 169 -9.29 -18.51 -24.51
N GLY A 170 -9.78 -17.29 -24.71
CA GLY A 170 -11.07 -17.03 -25.35
C GLY A 170 -12.22 -16.73 -24.41
N MET A 171 -11.95 -16.57 -23.11
CA MET A 171 -12.99 -16.18 -22.15
C MET A 171 -13.25 -14.67 -22.25
N ASP A 172 -14.48 -14.25 -22.09
CA ASP A 172 -14.82 -12.82 -21.99
C ASP A 172 -14.21 -12.19 -20.73
N ALA A 173 -13.95 -10.89 -20.77
CA ALA A 173 -13.25 -10.20 -19.68
C ALA A 173 -13.98 -10.33 -18.34
N ARG A 174 -15.32 -10.19 -18.31
CA ARG A 174 -16.10 -10.30 -17.07
C ARG A 174 -16.00 -11.69 -16.44
N GLY A 175 -16.12 -12.74 -17.27
CA GLY A 175 -16.00 -14.14 -16.82
C GLY A 175 -14.58 -14.43 -16.30
N ALA A 176 -13.57 -13.97 -17.01
CA ALA A 176 -12.18 -14.15 -16.61
C ALA A 176 -11.88 -13.47 -15.25
N TRP A 177 -12.33 -12.23 -15.06
CA TRP A 177 -12.19 -11.51 -13.80
C TRP A 177 -13.02 -12.14 -12.67
N ALA A 178 -14.22 -12.66 -12.95
CA ALA A 178 -15.03 -13.35 -11.96
C ALA A 178 -14.29 -14.58 -11.41
N ILE A 179 -13.61 -15.36 -12.26
CA ILE A 179 -12.79 -16.50 -11.84
C ILE A 179 -11.57 -16.01 -11.05
N ALA A 180 -10.88 -14.98 -11.51
CA ALA A 180 -9.71 -14.42 -10.83
C ALA A 180 -10.04 -13.89 -9.42
N LEU A 181 -11.18 -13.20 -9.25
CA LEU A 181 -11.69 -12.78 -7.95
C LEU A 181 -12.08 -13.98 -7.07
N SER A 182 -12.62 -15.05 -7.66
CA SER A 182 -12.96 -16.28 -6.93
C SER A 182 -11.72 -17.02 -6.41
N VAL A 183 -10.57 -16.91 -7.08
CA VAL A 183 -9.28 -17.38 -6.55
C VAL A 183 -8.90 -16.64 -5.27
N SER A 184 -9.07 -15.33 -5.25
CA SER A 184 -8.82 -14.50 -4.04
C SER A 184 -9.82 -14.84 -2.93
N MET A 185 -11.10 -15.03 -3.26
CA MET A 185 -12.14 -15.50 -2.32
C MET A 185 -11.74 -16.82 -1.67
N GLY A 186 -11.37 -17.82 -2.48
CA GLY A 186 -10.96 -19.15 -1.98
C GLY A 186 -9.72 -19.06 -1.10
N THR A 187 -8.74 -18.25 -1.49
CA THR A 187 -7.50 -18.05 -0.71
C THR A 187 -7.81 -17.42 0.66
N MET A 188 -8.65 -16.38 0.71
CA MET A 188 -9.04 -15.76 1.99
C MET A 188 -9.84 -16.72 2.88
N ALA A 189 -10.73 -17.54 2.31
CA ALA A 189 -11.48 -18.56 3.04
C ALA A 189 -10.55 -19.65 3.61
N LEU A 190 -9.56 -20.11 2.84
CA LEU A 190 -8.55 -21.08 3.28
C LEU A 190 -7.67 -20.51 4.40
N LEU A 191 -7.25 -19.24 4.28
CA LEU A 191 -6.49 -18.55 5.32
C LEU A 191 -7.33 -18.39 6.60
N ALA A 192 -8.62 -18.08 6.52
CA ALA A 192 -9.51 -18.02 7.67
C ALA A 192 -9.63 -19.39 8.37
N ALA A 193 -9.80 -20.46 7.59
CA ALA A 193 -9.84 -21.82 8.12
C ALA A 193 -8.51 -22.20 8.78
N TYR A 194 -7.37 -21.91 8.15
CA TYR A 194 -6.05 -22.14 8.73
C TYR A 194 -5.83 -21.35 10.03
N HIS A 195 -6.16 -20.07 10.05
CA HIS A 195 -6.01 -19.19 11.22
C HIS A 195 -6.93 -19.60 12.38
N TYR A 196 -8.06 -20.24 12.09
CA TYR A 196 -8.89 -20.85 13.13
C TYR A 196 -8.11 -21.85 13.99
N PHE A 197 -7.15 -22.58 13.43
CA PHE A 197 -6.37 -23.56 14.16
C PHE A 197 -5.06 -23.01 14.72
N VAL A 198 -4.38 -22.08 14.02
CA VAL A 198 -3.00 -21.71 14.36
C VAL A 198 -2.85 -20.35 15.03
N LEU A 199 -3.79 -19.41 14.85
CA LEU A 199 -3.63 -18.05 15.35
C LEU A 199 -3.76 -18.00 16.88
N PRO A 200 -2.86 -17.31 17.62
CA PRO A 200 -3.01 -17.08 19.06
C PRO A 200 -4.23 -16.20 19.37
N PRO A 201 -4.77 -16.23 20.60
CA PRO A 201 -5.96 -15.45 20.97
C PRO A 201 -5.77 -13.92 20.81
N GLY A 202 -4.56 -13.40 21.04
CA GLY A 202 -4.31 -11.96 21.02
C GLY A 202 -5.12 -11.22 22.08
N SER A 203 -5.01 -11.67 23.34
CA SER A 203 -5.77 -11.09 24.43
C SER A 203 -5.22 -9.74 24.84
N VAL A 204 -6.07 -8.75 25.03
CA VAL A 204 -5.71 -7.44 25.59
C VAL A 204 -5.67 -7.60 27.11
N PRO A 205 -4.54 -7.29 27.79
CA PRO A 205 -4.41 -7.44 29.25
C PRO A 205 -5.44 -6.60 30.02
N GLU A 206 -5.67 -5.39 29.59
CA GLU A 206 -6.64 -4.47 30.18
C GLU A 206 -7.62 -4.01 29.10
N ARG A 207 -8.86 -4.47 29.20
CA ARG A 207 -9.92 -4.02 28.29
C ARG A 207 -10.48 -2.68 28.74
N PRO A 208 -10.73 -1.74 27.82
CA PRO A 208 -11.45 -0.52 28.16
C PRO A 208 -12.81 -0.84 28.82
N LYS A 209 -13.11 -0.19 29.92
CA LYS A 209 -14.34 -0.47 30.70
C LYS A 209 -15.61 -0.06 29.95
N ASN A 210 -15.53 1.01 29.15
CA ASN A 210 -16.65 1.54 28.38
C ASN A 210 -16.13 2.45 27.24
N ALA A 211 -17.04 2.87 26.38
CA ALA A 211 -16.72 3.75 25.25
C ALA A 211 -16.16 5.12 25.70
N ALA A 212 -16.60 5.65 26.85
CA ALA A 212 -16.09 6.91 27.38
C ALA A 212 -14.60 6.83 27.72
N ALA A 213 -14.13 5.68 28.25
CA ALA A 213 -12.70 5.46 28.51
C ALA A 213 -11.89 5.41 27.23
N VAL A 214 -12.41 4.82 26.14
CA VAL A 214 -11.75 4.82 24.81
C VAL A 214 -11.63 6.25 24.28
N VAL A 215 -12.72 7.01 24.33
CA VAL A 215 -12.75 8.41 23.85
C VAL A 215 -11.82 9.31 24.68
N SER A 216 -11.79 9.13 26.02
CA SER A 216 -10.88 9.89 26.88
C SER A 216 -9.41 9.61 26.55
N THR A 217 -9.04 8.34 26.39
CA THR A 217 -7.67 7.95 26.02
C THR A 217 -7.29 8.53 24.66
N PHE A 218 -8.19 8.46 23.67
CA PHE A 218 -7.96 9.06 22.35
C PHE A 218 -7.75 10.57 22.44
N LYS A 219 -8.59 11.26 23.23
CA LYS A 219 -8.47 12.71 23.47
C LYS A 219 -7.11 13.07 24.08
N ASP A 220 -6.65 12.34 25.07
CA ASP A 220 -5.36 12.59 25.72
C ASP A 220 -4.20 12.38 24.74
N GLN A 221 -4.24 11.32 23.95
CA GLN A 221 -3.26 11.04 22.90
C GLN A 221 -3.22 12.12 21.82
N PHE A 222 -4.40 12.58 21.40
CA PHE A 222 -4.53 13.64 20.38
C PHE A 222 -4.04 15.00 20.92
N LEU A 223 -4.41 15.35 22.15
CA LEU A 223 -3.94 16.60 22.77
C LEU A 223 -2.42 16.61 23.00
N ASP A 224 -1.81 15.48 23.35
CA ASP A 224 -0.36 15.36 23.45
C ASP A 224 0.31 15.52 22.08
N PHE A 225 -0.28 14.97 21.04
CA PHE A 225 0.23 15.09 19.66
C PHE A 225 0.24 16.53 19.16
N ILE A 226 -0.87 17.27 19.30
CA ILE A 226 -0.98 18.65 18.80
C ILE A 226 -0.11 19.67 19.56
N LYS A 227 0.35 19.32 20.78
CA LYS A 227 1.24 20.16 21.59
C LYS A 227 2.73 20.01 21.23
N LYS A 228 3.09 19.11 20.31
CA LYS A 228 4.50 18.89 19.95
C LYS A 228 5.12 20.13 19.30
N PRO A 229 6.37 20.46 19.63
CA PRO A 229 7.07 21.60 19.05
C PRO A 229 7.26 21.41 17.54
N HIS A 230 7.14 22.45 16.77
CA HIS A 230 7.31 22.46 15.30
C HIS A 230 6.39 21.47 14.53
N LEU A 231 5.30 20.97 15.15
CA LEU A 231 4.44 19.96 14.58
C LEU A 231 3.95 20.32 13.17
N LEU A 232 3.46 21.56 12.98
CA LEU A 232 2.93 21.99 11.67
C LEU A 232 3.98 21.84 10.56
N GLY A 233 5.22 22.29 10.78
CA GLY A 233 6.29 22.18 9.80
C GLY A 233 6.66 20.72 9.51
N MET A 234 6.65 19.86 10.54
CA MET A 234 6.89 18.43 10.38
C MET A 234 5.77 17.74 9.60
N LEU A 235 4.50 18.09 9.89
CA LEU A 235 3.35 17.53 9.18
C LEU A 235 3.25 18.04 7.73
N MET A 236 3.62 19.30 7.48
CA MET A 236 3.72 19.83 6.12
C MET A 236 4.73 19.02 5.28
N PHE A 237 5.90 18.69 5.84
CA PHE A 237 6.85 17.82 5.17
C PHE A 237 6.24 16.43 4.90
N VAL A 238 5.67 15.78 5.92
CA VAL A 238 5.06 14.44 5.79
C VAL A 238 3.96 14.43 4.73
N PHE A 239 3.13 15.46 4.70
CA PHE A 239 2.05 15.60 3.71
C PHE A 239 2.60 15.80 2.30
N LEU A 240 3.55 16.71 2.11
CA LEU A 240 4.08 17.04 0.79
C LEU A 240 5.00 15.96 0.22
N PHE A 241 5.63 15.13 1.08
CA PHE A 241 6.63 14.15 0.67
C PHE A 241 6.15 13.19 -0.41
N ARG A 242 4.88 12.80 -0.38
CA ARG A 242 4.28 11.87 -1.33
C ARG A 242 3.47 12.53 -2.44
N MET A 243 3.59 13.84 -2.63
CA MET A 243 2.72 14.56 -3.56
C MET A 243 2.92 14.11 -5.02
N GLY A 244 4.16 13.96 -5.49
CA GLY A 244 4.46 13.42 -6.82
C GLY A 244 4.02 11.96 -6.97
N GLU A 245 4.33 11.11 -5.98
CA GLU A 245 3.91 9.72 -5.93
C GLU A 245 2.38 9.58 -5.98
N GLY A 246 1.65 10.48 -5.30
CA GLY A 246 0.20 10.40 -5.24
C GLY A 246 -0.46 10.45 -6.61
N PHE A 247 0.08 11.21 -7.55
CA PHE A 247 -0.39 11.20 -8.94
C PHE A 247 -0.05 9.88 -9.66
N LEU A 248 1.09 9.27 -9.37
CA LEU A 248 1.54 8.04 -10.04
C LEU A 248 0.85 6.78 -9.53
N LEU A 249 0.45 6.73 -8.27
CA LEU A 249 0.09 5.48 -7.60
C LEU A 249 -1.03 4.70 -8.29
N LEU A 250 -2.06 5.40 -8.77
CA LEU A 250 -3.14 4.82 -9.57
C LEU A 250 -2.91 4.96 -11.07
N GLU A 251 -2.33 6.08 -11.51
CA GLU A 251 -2.26 6.42 -12.93
C GLU A 251 -1.16 5.67 -13.68
N ALA A 252 -0.02 5.37 -13.04
CA ALA A 252 1.05 4.63 -13.71
C ALA A 252 0.62 3.21 -14.15
N PRO A 253 -0.08 2.40 -13.33
CA PRO A 253 -0.68 1.15 -13.78
C PRO A 253 -1.71 1.31 -14.90
N LEU A 254 -2.49 2.39 -14.90
CA LEU A 254 -3.49 2.69 -15.94
C LEU A 254 -2.82 3.10 -17.25
N PHE A 255 -1.76 3.93 -17.19
CA PHE A 255 -0.92 4.26 -18.35
C PHE A 255 -0.30 3.01 -18.98
N MET A 256 0.22 2.08 -18.17
CA MET A 256 0.78 0.83 -18.69
C MET A 256 -0.28 0.01 -19.45
N GLN A 257 -1.51 -0.01 -18.97
CA GLN A 257 -2.62 -0.77 -19.55
C GLN A 257 -3.32 -0.02 -20.70
N GLY A 258 -3.26 1.31 -20.71
CA GLY A 258 -3.90 2.15 -21.72
C GLY A 258 -3.45 1.79 -23.14
N SER A 259 -4.38 1.84 -24.11
CA SER A 259 -4.07 1.57 -25.51
C SER A 259 -3.07 2.60 -26.08
N VAL A 260 -2.25 2.20 -27.05
CA VAL A 260 -1.32 3.10 -27.75
C VAL A 260 -2.06 4.26 -28.42
N ALA A 261 -3.26 4.02 -28.94
CA ALA A 261 -4.09 5.05 -29.56
C ALA A 261 -4.47 6.17 -28.56
N ASN A 262 -4.55 5.87 -27.28
CA ASN A 262 -4.83 6.83 -26.19
C ASN A 262 -3.54 7.28 -25.49
N GLY A 263 -2.36 7.04 -26.08
CA GLY A 263 -1.07 7.43 -25.52
C GLY A 263 -0.55 6.53 -24.39
N GLY A 264 -1.18 5.38 -24.11
CA GLY A 264 -0.72 4.38 -23.14
C GLY A 264 0.30 3.40 -23.73
N LEU A 265 0.90 2.56 -22.88
CA LEU A 265 1.91 1.57 -23.30
C LEU A 265 1.33 0.34 -24.00
N GLY A 266 0.00 0.18 -24.04
CA GLY A 266 -0.67 -0.88 -24.76
C GLY A 266 -0.57 -2.28 -24.14
N MET A 267 -0.43 -2.42 -22.83
CA MET A 267 -0.46 -3.71 -22.13
C MET A 267 -1.92 -4.17 -21.90
N CYS A 268 -2.70 -4.18 -22.96
CA CYS A 268 -4.16 -4.43 -22.93
C CYS A 268 -4.60 -5.59 -23.84
N ALA A 269 -3.69 -6.25 -24.57
CA ALA A 269 -4.06 -7.38 -25.40
C ALA A 269 -4.48 -8.58 -24.54
N THR A 270 -5.63 -9.14 -24.86
CA THR A 270 -6.19 -10.30 -24.16
C THR A 270 -6.19 -11.55 -25.04
N HIS A 271 -6.48 -11.40 -26.33
CA HIS A 271 -6.50 -12.51 -27.30
C HIS A 271 -5.41 -12.41 -28.36
N ALA A 272 -5.33 -11.26 -29.02
CA ALA A 272 -4.39 -11.04 -30.10
C ALA A 272 -3.71 -9.68 -29.91
N ILE A 273 -2.44 -9.66 -30.14
CA ILE A 273 -1.65 -8.43 -30.21
C ILE A 273 -2.13 -7.62 -31.41
N SER A 274 -2.33 -6.33 -31.18
CA SER A 274 -2.75 -5.36 -32.20
C SER A 274 -1.88 -4.10 -32.13
N ALA A 275 -1.99 -3.22 -33.11
CA ALA A 275 -1.30 -1.93 -33.05
C ALA A 275 -1.73 -1.08 -31.83
N ALA A 276 -2.99 -1.20 -31.39
CA ALA A 276 -3.49 -0.51 -30.21
C ALA A 276 -3.04 -1.17 -28.88
N CYS A 277 -2.91 -2.49 -28.86
CA CYS A 277 -2.51 -3.29 -27.70
C CYS A 277 -1.37 -4.24 -28.08
N PRO A 278 -0.12 -3.74 -28.21
CA PRO A 278 1.03 -4.53 -28.64
C PRO A 278 1.57 -5.49 -27.57
N HIS A 279 1.12 -5.40 -26.34
CA HIS A 279 1.54 -6.24 -25.22
C HIS A 279 0.34 -6.88 -24.51
N LEU A 280 0.58 -8.03 -23.88
CA LEU A 280 -0.44 -8.76 -23.15
C LEU A 280 -0.67 -8.17 -21.76
N LEU A 281 -1.88 -8.36 -21.22
CA LEU A 281 -2.19 -8.03 -19.82
C LEU A 281 -1.34 -8.86 -18.84
N GLU A 282 -0.93 -10.07 -19.23
CA GLU A 282 0.01 -10.90 -18.49
C GLU A 282 1.39 -10.22 -18.34
N ASP A 283 1.86 -9.50 -19.34
CA ASP A 283 3.13 -8.76 -19.31
C ASP A 283 3.08 -7.64 -18.26
N LYS A 284 1.93 -6.94 -18.15
CA LYS A 284 1.69 -5.96 -17.10
C LYS A 284 1.74 -6.63 -15.71
N ALA A 285 1.08 -7.77 -15.55
CA ALA A 285 1.09 -8.51 -14.28
C ALA A 285 2.52 -8.91 -13.87
N LEU A 286 3.36 -9.31 -14.85
CA LEU A 286 4.76 -9.63 -14.60
C LEU A 286 5.58 -8.39 -14.20
N ILE A 287 5.48 -7.29 -14.94
CA ILE A 287 6.33 -6.11 -14.74
C ILE A 287 5.85 -5.30 -13.52
N ASP A 288 4.59 -4.90 -13.49
CA ASP A 288 4.04 -4.06 -12.41
C ASP A 288 3.75 -4.87 -11.13
N GLY A 289 3.28 -6.11 -11.27
CA GLY A 289 2.97 -6.99 -10.14
C GLY A 289 4.22 -7.62 -9.52
N LEU A 290 4.91 -8.49 -10.26
CA LEU A 290 6.00 -9.30 -9.70
C LEU A 290 7.31 -8.51 -9.62
N ILE A 291 7.84 -8.03 -10.75
CA ILE A 291 9.17 -7.39 -10.82
C ILE A 291 9.18 -6.15 -9.92
N SER A 292 8.20 -5.27 -10.06
CA SER A 292 8.08 -4.04 -9.25
C SER A 292 8.03 -4.32 -7.75
N THR A 293 7.33 -5.37 -7.32
CA THR A 293 7.24 -5.71 -5.90
C THR A 293 8.56 -6.26 -5.36
N VAL A 294 9.22 -7.16 -6.11
CA VAL A 294 10.53 -7.71 -5.70
C VAL A 294 11.59 -6.61 -5.62
N VAL A 295 11.62 -5.72 -6.60
CA VAL A 295 12.55 -4.58 -6.63
C VAL A 295 12.27 -3.62 -5.47
N SER A 296 11.00 -3.30 -5.22
CA SER A 296 10.62 -2.44 -4.08
C SER A 296 11.05 -3.03 -2.75
N LEU A 297 10.92 -4.35 -2.55
CA LEU A 297 11.39 -5.02 -1.34
C LEU A 297 12.91 -4.91 -1.19
N ALA A 298 13.67 -5.21 -2.25
CA ALA A 298 15.13 -5.15 -2.23
C ALA A 298 15.66 -3.73 -1.95
N PHE A 299 15.13 -2.72 -2.66
CA PHE A 299 15.58 -1.34 -2.52
C PHE A 299 15.05 -0.67 -1.23
N GLY A 300 13.90 -1.07 -0.71
CA GLY A 300 13.45 -0.68 0.62
C GLY A 300 14.40 -1.16 1.72
N LEU A 301 14.89 -2.41 1.65
CA LEU A 301 15.92 -2.92 2.56
C LEU A 301 17.24 -2.16 2.42
N LEU A 302 17.69 -1.87 1.19
CA LEU A 302 18.89 -1.07 0.93
C LEU A 302 18.74 0.36 1.48
N GLY A 303 17.57 0.99 1.33
CA GLY A 303 17.25 2.29 1.92
C GLY A 303 17.34 2.28 3.44
N GLY A 304 16.85 1.21 4.09
CA GLY A 304 16.97 0.99 5.54
C GLY A 304 18.42 0.85 5.99
N ILE A 305 19.21 0.04 5.29
CA ILE A 305 20.66 -0.13 5.57
C ILE A 305 21.39 1.21 5.38
N PHE A 306 21.10 1.95 4.31
CA PHE A 306 21.71 3.25 4.04
C PHE A 306 21.39 4.25 5.16
N ALA A 307 20.13 4.39 5.52
CA ALA A 307 19.69 5.29 6.58
C ALA A 307 20.24 4.86 7.96
N GLY A 308 20.36 3.56 8.22
CA GLY A 308 20.99 3.03 9.44
C GLY A 308 22.48 3.36 9.53
N LYS A 309 23.20 3.37 8.39
CA LYS A 309 24.62 3.68 8.32
C LYS A 309 24.93 5.18 8.46
N TYR A 310 24.16 6.03 7.79
CA TYR A 310 24.43 7.47 7.71
C TYR A 310 23.60 8.32 8.69
N GLY A 311 22.65 7.69 9.35
CA GLY A 311 21.68 8.38 10.23
C GLY A 311 20.66 9.22 9.44
N LEU A 312 19.58 9.61 10.10
CA LEU A 312 18.57 10.52 9.53
C LEU A 312 19.00 11.97 9.77
N THR A 313 19.82 12.50 8.90
CA THR A 313 20.19 13.91 8.85
C THR A 313 19.40 14.64 7.77
N ARG A 314 19.45 15.98 7.76
CA ARG A 314 18.81 16.76 6.67
C ARG A 314 19.38 16.37 5.31
N THR A 315 20.68 16.19 5.18
CA THR A 315 21.33 15.75 3.93
C THR A 315 20.84 14.39 3.48
N THR A 316 20.77 13.42 4.40
CA THR A 316 20.24 12.08 4.12
C THR A 316 18.76 12.13 3.70
N LEU A 317 17.95 12.95 4.39
CA LEU A 317 16.53 13.12 4.09
C LEU A 317 16.32 13.68 2.68
N VAL A 318 17.04 14.75 2.32
CA VAL A 318 16.96 15.38 0.99
C VAL A 318 17.46 14.43 -0.10
N PHE A 319 18.58 13.74 0.13
CA PHE A 319 19.11 12.75 -0.81
C PHE A 319 18.09 11.64 -1.10
N MET A 320 17.48 11.07 -0.05
CA MET A 320 16.48 10.01 -0.21
C MET A 320 15.18 10.54 -0.84
N ALA A 321 14.80 11.81 -0.56
CA ALA A 321 13.67 12.46 -1.24
C ALA A 321 13.93 12.63 -2.75
N VAL A 322 15.15 12.98 -3.15
CA VAL A 322 15.55 13.03 -4.57
C VAL A 322 15.53 11.65 -5.20
N CYS A 323 16.04 10.63 -4.49
CA CYS A 323 16.00 9.23 -4.97
C CYS A 323 14.56 8.74 -5.21
N LEU A 324 13.59 9.18 -4.38
CA LEU A 324 12.18 8.84 -4.57
C LEU A 324 11.57 9.56 -5.78
N ASN A 325 11.79 10.86 -5.90
CA ASN A 325 11.04 11.71 -6.82
C ASN A 325 11.66 11.81 -8.23
N LEU A 326 13.00 11.84 -8.33
CA LEU A 326 13.67 11.98 -9.63
C LEU A 326 13.35 10.85 -10.61
N PRO A 327 13.28 9.58 -10.19
CA PRO A 327 12.94 8.47 -11.10
C PRO A 327 11.53 8.54 -11.71
N HIS A 328 10.61 9.35 -11.22
CA HIS A 328 9.32 9.58 -11.88
C HIS A 328 9.49 10.04 -13.33
N ILE A 329 10.64 10.62 -13.70
CA ILE A 329 10.99 10.99 -15.08
C ILE A 329 10.95 9.78 -16.05
N THR A 330 11.10 8.56 -15.55
CA THR A 330 11.06 7.37 -16.40
C THR A 330 9.70 7.16 -17.04
N PHE A 331 8.61 7.52 -16.35
CA PHE A 331 7.26 7.49 -16.93
C PHE A 331 7.07 8.57 -17.99
N TYR A 332 7.66 9.76 -17.79
CA TYR A 332 7.68 10.78 -18.85
C TYR A 332 8.44 10.28 -20.08
N ILE A 333 9.62 9.68 -19.91
CA ILE A 333 10.40 9.09 -21.00
C ILE A 333 9.58 8.01 -21.72
N LEU A 334 8.92 7.09 -20.98
CA LEU A 334 8.05 6.07 -21.56
C LEU A 334 6.92 6.70 -22.38
N SER A 335 6.26 7.74 -21.87
CA SER A 335 5.17 8.40 -22.58
C SER A 335 5.62 9.08 -23.88
N CYS A 336 6.86 9.59 -23.92
CA CYS A 336 7.45 10.15 -25.14
C CYS A 336 7.83 9.08 -26.19
N MET A 337 8.03 7.82 -25.75
CA MET A 337 8.36 6.69 -26.64
C MET A 337 7.12 6.01 -27.23
N VAL A 338 5.91 6.29 -26.71
CA VAL A 338 4.67 5.71 -27.24
C VAL A 338 4.44 6.21 -28.67
N SER A 339 4.36 5.27 -29.62
CA SER A 339 4.08 5.54 -31.01
C SER A 339 3.20 4.44 -31.61
N PRO A 340 2.20 4.78 -32.46
CA PRO A 340 1.41 3.79 -33.16
C PRO A 340 2.25 2.92 -34.15
N ASP A 341 3.36 3.47 -34.67
CA ASP A 341 4.18 2.81 -35.68
C ASP A 341 5.23 1.86 -35.09
N ALA A 342 5.62 2.09 -33.82
CA ALA A 342 6.65 1.30 -33.15
C ALA A 342 6.33 1.13 -31.66
N PRO A 343 5.85 -0.04 -31.24
CA PRO A 343 5.56 -0.29 -29.81
C PRO A 343 6.84 -0.27 -28.97
N VAL A 344 6.76 0.30 -27.77
CA VAL A 344 7.87 0.28 -26.81
C VAL A 344 8.16 -1.16 -26.40
N SER A 345 9.40 -1.61 -26.51
CA SER A 345 9.74 -3.01 -26.19
C SER A 345 9.60 -3.32 -24.71
N LEU A 346 9.16 -4.54 -24.36
CA LEU A 346 8.99 -4.99 -22.98
C LEU A 346 10.25 -4.82 -22.11
N PRO A 347 11.49 -5.11 -22.58
CA PRO A 347 12.68 -4.87 -21.79
C PRO A 347 12.89 -3.39 -21.41
N VAL A 348 12.56 -2.45 -22.32
CA VAL A 348 12.65 -1.01 -22.04
C VAL A 348 11.62 -0.61 -20.97
N ILE A 349 10.37 -1.06 -21.13
CA ILE A 349 9.32 -0.80 -20.14
C ILE A 349 9.74 -1.36 -18.79
N ALA A 350 10.14 -2.63 -18.73
CA ALA A 350 10.57 -3.28 -17.50
C ALA A 350 11.74 -2.54 -16.83
N THR A 351 12.72 -2.10 -17.61
CA THR A 351 13.89 -1.37 -17.07
C THR A 351 13.48 -0.04 -16.45
N LEU A 352 12.71 0.79 -17.19
CA LEU A 352 12.33 2.11 -16.72
C LEU A 352 11.37 2.07 -15.53
N VAL A 353 10.41 1.14 -15.51
CA VAL A 353 9.54 0.89 -14.37
C VAL A 353 10.35 0.39 -13.15
N THR A 354 11.33 -0.49 -13.38
CA THR A 354 12.22 -0.99 -12.33
C THR A 354 13.04 0.14 -11.68
N ILE A 355 13.58 1.07 -12.48
CA ILE A 355 14.33 2.23 -11.97
C ILE A 355 13.44 3.10 -11.08
N GLU A 356 12.21 3.36 -11.50
CA GLU A 356 11.25 4.13 -10.69
C GLU A 356 10.93 3.41 -9.38
N LYS A 357 10.61 2.11 -9.42
CA LYS A 357 10.27 1.35 -8.21
C LYS A 357 11.45 1.21 -7.24
N ALA A 358 12.67 1.11 -7.76
CA ALA A 358 13.88 1.09 -6.96
C ALA A 358 14.09 2.42 -6.21
N GLY A 359 13.99 3.54 -6.93
CA GLY A 359 14.12 4.88 -6.33
C GLY A 359 13.04 5.17 -5.32
N TYR A 360 11.78 4.87 -5.67
CA TYR A 360 10.64 4.99 -4.78
C TYR A 360 10.85 4.25 -3.46
N ALA A 361 11.13 2.95 -3.52
CA ALA A 361 11.24 2.12 -2.32
C ALA A 361 12.44 2.52 -1.45
N PHE A 362 13.56 2.87 -2.07
CA PHE A 362 14.73 3.36 -1.35
C PHE A 362 14.45 4.68 -0.62
N GLY A 363 13.84 5.65 -1.31
CA GLY A 363 13.58 6.97 -0.77
C GLY A 363 12.47 7.01 0.26
N PHE A 364 11.44 6.16 0.12
CA PHE A 364 10.28 6.11 1.02
C PHE A 364 10.64 5.84 2.49
N VAL A 365 11.72 5.08 2.72
CA VAL A 365 12.23 4.77 4.07
C VAL A 365 12.54 6.03 4.87
N ALA A 366 13.04 7.09 4.23
CA ALA A 366 13.36 8.34 4.91
C ALA A 366 12.13 9.00 5.56
N ASN A 367 10.98 8.99 4.87
CA ASN A 367 9.74 9.51 5.43
C ASN A 367 9.26 8.72 6.64
N MET A 368 9.33 7.38 6.57
CA MET A 368 8.98 6.51 7.69
C MET A 368 9.87 6.78 8.90
N LEU A 369 11.18 6.86 8.70
CA LEU A 369 12.14 7.15 9.76
C LEU A 369 11.94 8.57 10.35
N TYR A 370 11.65 9.56 9.50
CA TYR A 370 11.37 10.91 9.96
C TYR A 370 10.15 10.95 10.90
N MET A 371 9.05 10.30 10.51
CA MET A 371 7.88 10.18 11.35
C MET A 371 8.20 9.49 12.68
N MET A 372 8.97 8.39 12.64
CA MET A 372 9.34 7.61 13.84
C MET A 372 10.29 8.36 14.76
N GLN A 373 11.27 9.09 14.24
CA GLN A 373 12.36 9.68 15.02
C GLN A 373 12.11 11.15 15.39
N GLN A 374 11.39 11.90 14.56
CA GLN A 374 11.21 13.34 14.78
C GLN A 374 9.81 13.68 15.31
N ILE A 375 8.76 12.95 14.93
CA ILE A 375 7.39 13.29 15.32
C ILE A 375 6.86 12.36 16.42
N SER A 376 7.09 11.06 16.30
CA SER A 376 6.47 10.07 17.20
C SER A 376 7.05 9.99 18.62
N PRO A 377 8.31 10.34 18.93
CA PRO A 377 8.86 10.12 20.28
C PRO A 377 7.98 10.70 21.37
N GLY A 378 7.85 9.95 22.49
CA GLY A 378 7.05 10.33 23.67
C GLY A 378 6.21 9.18 24.20
N LYS A 379 5.35 9.48 25.19
CA LYS A 379 4.52 8.50 25.88
C LYS A 379 3.62 7.68 24.92
N TYR A 380 3.09 8.32 23.90
CA TYR A 380 2.13 7.73 22.97
C TYR A 380 2.74 7.50 21.57
N HIS A 381 4.01 7.12 21.50
CA HIS A 381 4.78 7.04 20.26
C HIS A 381 4.10 6.24 19.14
N MET A 382 3.47 5.09 19.44
CA MET A 382 2.78 4.27 18.43
C MET A 382 1.54 4.99 17.85
N THR A 383 0.75 5.64 18.72
CA THR A 383 -0.43 6.39 18.28
C THR A 383 -0.03 7.62 17.46
N HIS A 384 1.03 8.34 17.88
CA HIS A 384 1.53 9.50 17.12
C HIS A 384 2.07 9.09 15.75
N TYR A 385 2.75 7.95 15.67
CA TYR A 385 3.17 7.39 14.40
C TYR A 385 1.96 7.04 13.50
N ALA A 386 0.90 6.45 14.07
CA ALA A 386 -0.33 6.18 13.34
C ALA A 386 -1.01 7.46 12.83
N TYR A 387 -1.00 8.55 13.61
CA TYR A 387 -1.50 9.86 13.13
C TYR A 387 -0.65 10.39 11.96
N CYS A 388 0.67 10.28 12.05
CA CYS A 388 1.56 10.70 10.97
C CYS A 388 1.32 9.91 9.68
N THR A 389 1.17 8.58 9.76
CA THR A 389 0.89 7.74 8.59
C THR A 389 -0.49 8.04 7.99
N ALA A 390 -1.49 8.35 8.83
CA ALA A 390 -2.79 8.79 8.36
C ALA A 390 -2.68 10.11 7.58
N ILE A 391 -1.98 11.11 8.12
CA ILE A 391 -1.77 12.41 7.47
C ILE A 391 -0.95 12.27 6.18
N MET A 392 0.10 11.43 6.20
CA MET A 392 0.89 11.10 5.02
C MET A 392 0.03 10.57 3.87
N ASN A 393 -0.97 9.76 4.17
CA ASN A 393 -1.86 9.18 3.17
C ASN A 393 -2.96 10.14 2.70
N LEU A 394 -3.26 11.22 3.45
CA LEU A 394 -4.29 12.19 3.04
C LEU A 394 -3.94 12.90 1.74
N VAL A 395 -2.66 13.14 1.43
CA VAL A 395 -2.26 13.77 0.16
C VAL A 395 -2.58 12.89 -1.04
N LEU A 396 -2.62 11.57 -0.85
CA LEU A 396 -2.91 10.63 -1.93
C LEU A 396 -4.34 10.80 -2.47
N ILE A 397 -5.30 11.15 -1.63
CA ILE A 397 -6.70 11.26 -2.04
C ILE A 397 -6.88 12.31 -3.15
N PRO A 398 -6.56 13.61 -2.93
CA PRO A 398 -6.75 14.62 -3.96
C PRO A 398 -5.85 14.42 -5.19
N THR A 399 -4.62 13.94 -5.00
CA THR A 399 -3.71 13.69 -6.13
C THR A 399 -4.17 12.54 -6.99
N GLN A 400 -4.61 11.43 -6.41
CA GLN A 400 -5.17 10.30 -7.14
C GLN A 400 -6.49 10.64 -7.83
N MET A 401 -7.39 11.38 -7.15
CA MET A 401 -8.65 11.83 -7.77
C MET A 401 -8.39 12.72 -8.98
N ALA A 402 -7.37 13.58 -8.91
CA ALA A 402 -7.02 14.47 -10.01
C ALA A 402 -6.25 13.75 -11.13
N SER A 403 -5.55 12.64 -10.84
CA SER A 403 -4.61 12.01 -11.80
C SER A 403 -5.30 11.56 -13.09
N GLY A 404 -6.37 10.80 -13.01
CA GLY A 404 -7.10 10.33 -14.19
C GLY A 404 -7.74 11.47 -14.97
N TYR A 405 -8.33 12.46 -14.27
CA TYR A 405 -8.87 13.63 -14.95
C TYR A 405 -7.79 14.39 -15.75
N LEU A 406 -6.62 14.60 -15.16
CA LEU A 406 -5.50 15.26 -15.83
C LEU A 406 -4.99 14.42 -16.99
N ALA A 407 -4.81 13.11 -16.81
CA ALA A 407 -4.35 12.20 -17.86
C ALA A 407 -5.32 12.17 -19.05
N ASP A 408 -6.63 12.05 -18.80
CA ASP A 408 -7.67 12.01 -19.85
C ASP A 408 -7.75 13.33 -20.66
N HIS A 409 -7.51 14.50 -20.00
CA HIS A 409 -7.70 15.81 -20.66
C HIS A 409 -6.44 16.39 -21.30
N MET A 410 -5.26 16.12 -20.74
CA MET A 410 -4.01 16.70 -21.26
C MET A 410 -3.05 15.69 -21.88
N GLY A 411 -3.40 14.39 -21.81
CA GLY A 411 -2.57 13.29 -22.29
C GLY A 411 -1.41 12.96 -21.35
N PHE A 412 -0.90 11.74 -21.45
CA PHE A 412 0.10 11.21 -20.52
C PHE A 412 1.44 11.97 -20.51
N GLN A 413 1.90 12.49 -21.64
CA GLN A 413 3.15 13.27 -21.68
C GLN A 413 3.07 14.51 -20.80
N THR A 414 2.01 15.32 -20.97
CA THR A 414 1.80 16.52 -20.15
C THR A 414 1.50 16.17 -18.70
N PHE A 415 0.73 15.09 -18.46
CA PHE A 415 0.45 14.58 -17.12
C PHE A 415 1.75 14.24 -16.35
N PHE A 416 2.70 13.54 -16.97
CA PHE A 416 3.95 13.21 -16.28
C PHE A 416 4.85 14.42 -16.03
N LEU A 417 4.73 15.50 -16.81
CA LEU A 417 5.36 16.78 -16.46
C LEU A 417 4.73 17.40 -15.21
N VAL A 418 3.40 17.28 -15.04
CA VAL A 418 2.72 17.70 -13.80
C VAL A 418 3.22 16.87 -12.60
N VAL A 419 3.41 15.56 -12.77
CA VAL A 419 4.01 14.68 -11.73
C VAL A 419 5.41 15.17 -11.34
N MET A 420 6.25 15.49 -12.32
CA MET A 420 7.59 16.04 -12.05
C MET A 420 7.52 17.37 -11.31
N ALA A 421 6.61 18.26 -11.69
CA ALA A 421 6.40 19.53 -10.98
C ALA A 421 5.89 19.32 -9.57
N ALA A 422 4.96 18.36 -9.35
CA ALA A 422 4.44 17.97 -8.03
C ALA A 422 5.51 17.31 -7.13
N SER A 423 6.60 16.80 -7.70
CA SER A 423 7.75 16.28 -6.96
C SER A 423 8.64 17.37 -6.34
N ILE A 424 8.58 18.60 -6.84
CA ILE A 424 9.36 19.72 -6.31
C ILE A 424 8.99 20.05 -4.86
N PRO A 425 7.71 20.22 -4.48
CA PRO A 425 7.31 20.41 -3.08
C PRO A 425 7.79 19.30 -2.14
N SER A 426 7.88 18.05 -2.59
CA SER A 426 8.42 16.93 -1.82
C SER A 426 9.88 17.17 -1.44
N ILE A 427 10.72 17.52 -2.41
CA ILE A 427 12.16 17.75 -2.21
C ILE A 427 12.39 19.00 -1.36
N LEU A 428 11.66 20.11 -1.64
CA LEU A 428 11.73 21.34 -0.86
C LEU A 428 11.24 21.11 0.58
N GLY A 429 10.16 20.34 0.77
CA GLY A 429 9.67 19.93 2.07
C GLY A 429 10.73 19.19 2.88
N ALA A 430 11.48 18.27 2.25
CA ALA A 430 12.59 17.58 2.89
C ALA A 430 13.74 18.54 3.30
N TYR A 431 14.04 19.53 2.48
CA TYR A 431 15.06 20.53 2.78
C TYR A 431 14.69 21.42 3.98
N PHE A 432 13.41 21.86 4.08
CA PHE A 432 12.94 22.71 5.16
C PHE A 432 12.39 21.95 6.39
N ALA A 433 12.36 20.63 6.35
CA ALA A 433 11.82 19.80 7.44
C ALA A 433 12.49 20.13 8.79
N PRO A 434 11.72 20.38 9.87
CA PRO A 434 12.28 20.59 11.21
C PRO A 434 12.91 19.31 11.78
N PHE A 435 14.01 19.45 12.51
CA PHE A 435 14.69 18.36 13.24
C PHE A 435 14.76 18.71 14.74
N PRO A 436 13.64 18.63 15.50
CA PRO A 436 13.63 18.98 16.91
C PRO A 436 14.37 18.00 17.81
N ASN A 437 14.44 16.71 17.41
CA ASN A 437 15.13 15.67 18.18
C ASN A 437 16.54 15.45 17.61
N LYS A 438 17.56 15.54 18.47
CA LYS A 438 18.93 15.18 18.09
C LYS A 438 18.99 13.68 17.77
N VAL A 439 19.50 13.31 16.60
CA VAL A 439 19.75 11.92 16.21
C VAL A 439 21.15 11.54 16.62
N GLU A 440 21.36 10.38 17.21
CA GLU A 440 22.68 9.89 17.70
C GLU A 440 23.78 9.86 16.61
N GLY A 441 23.47 10.09 15.34
CA GLY A 441 24.44 10.19 14.24
C GLY A 441 25.25 11.49 14.20
N ASP A 442 24.77 12.58 14.81
CA ASP A 442 25.47 13.89 14.79
C ASP A 442 26.74 13.91 15.67
N THR A 443 26.82 13.01 16.65
CA THR A 443 27.99 12.89 17.54
C THR A 443 29.19 12.22 16.91
N LYS A 444 29.02 11.34 15.91
CA LYS A 444 30.12 10.63 15.25
C LYS A 444 30.78 11.44 14.12
N LEU A 445 30.09 12.37 13.49
CA LEU A 445 30.65 13.26 12.46
C LEU A 445 31.34 14.51 13.06
N GLY A 446 30.91 14.93 14.25
CA GLY A 446 31.57 16.01 15.01
C GLY A 446 32.92 15.57 15.61
N ALA A 447 33.05 14.32 16.03
CA ALA A 447 34.30 13.80 16.62
C ALA A 447 35.40 13.49 15.60
N ALA A 448 35.09 13.47 14.29
CA ALA A 448 36.08 13.28 13.23
C ALA A 448 36.66 14.60 12.65
N ARG A 449 36.28 15.75 13.21
CA ARG A 449 36.69 17.09 12.78
C ARG A 449 37.47 17.89 13.87
N HIS A 450 37.92 17.22 14.94
CA HIS A 450 38.87 17.79 15.90
C HIS A 450 40.15 16.96 16.00
#